data_2b3c1a68be640a01026547159c3f232f
#
_entry.id   2b3c1a68be640a01026547159c3f232f
#
_cell.length_a   1.000
_cell.length_b   1.000
_cell.length_c   1.000
_cell.angle_alpha   90.00
_cell.angle_beta   90.00
_cell.angle_gamma   90.00
#
_symmetry.space_group_name_H-M   'P 1'
#
loop_
_entity.id
_entity.type
_entity.pdbx_description
1 polymer ?
#
loop_
_entity_poly.entity_id
_entity_poly.type
_entity_poly.pdbx_seq_one_letter_code
_entity_poly.pdbx_strand_id
1 'polypeptide(L)'
;MLYSQTDRDQALAMRKRRLLVVWVPAVLLLLTAIGSFVWYRINHDESGWIVTGLITILAGAYFIFFYGVYLRPALKYKRHLDYMLDGRKRVTEGILKEVSEAALDHDGIDCYSVMINIGEKDDPEDDRLFYLDAYKSMSEYQAGDRIRVESNDRLIASITRV
;
A
#
# COMPACT_ATOMS: atom_id res chain seq x y z
N MET A 1 6.98 -4.70 19.18
CA MET A 1 7.05 -4.82 17.71
C MET A 1 5.67 -4.57 17.16
N LEU A 2 5.48 -3.63 16.24
CA LEU A 2 4.16 -3.23 15.74
C LEU A 2 3.61 -4.21 14.68
N TYR A 3 4.48 -4.93 13.99
CA TYR A 3 4.13 -5.85 12.91
C TYR A 3 4.43 -7.30 13.29
N SER A 4 3.57 -8.21 12.83
CA SER A 4 3.68 -9.65 13.07
C SER A 4 3.67 -10.45 11.75
N GLN A 5 4.08 -11.71 11.82
CA GLN A 5 3.96 -12.62 10.67
C GLN A 5 2.49 -12.82 10.27
N THR A 6 1.57 -12.74 11.23
CA THR A 6 0.12 -12.81 10.97
C THR A 6 -0.36 -11.66 10.07
N ASP A 7 0.16 -10.44 10.27
CA ASP A 7 -0.16 -9.29 9.39
C ASP A 7 0.29 -9.57 7.95
N ARG A 8 1.47 -10.16 7.79
CA ARG A 8 2.02 -10.56 6.50
C ARG A 8 1.17 -11.63 5.81
N ASP A 9 0.73 -12.65 6.54
CA ASP A 9 -0.10 -13.73 6.00
C ASP A 9 -1.48 -13.20 5.57
N GLN A 10 -2.08 -12.30 6.35
CA GLN A 10 -3.31 -11.61 5.99
C GLN A 10 -3.16 -10.76 4.73
N ALA A 11 -2.07 -10.01 4.60
CA ALA A 11 -1.78 -9.22 3.41
C ALA A 11 -1.55 -10.11 2.17
N LEU A 12 -0.91 -11.27 2.33
CA LEU A 12 -0.74 -12.26 1.26
C LEU A 12 -2.09 -12.85 0.81
N ALA A 13 -2.96 -13.20 1.74
CA ALA A 13 -4.30 -13.69 1.44
C ALA A 13 -5.14 -12.63 0.71
N MET A 14 -5.10 -11.38 1.20
CA MET A 14 -5.76 -10.24 0.56
C MET A 14 -5.24 -10.01 -0.86
N ARG A 15 -3.91 -10.03 -1.06
CA ARG A 15 -3.29 -9.93 -2.38
C ARG A 15 -3.78 -11.01 -3.33
N LYS A 16 -3.79 -12.29 -2.91
CA LYS A 16 -4.26 -13.40 -3.74
C LYS A 16 -5.71 -13.20 -4.18
N ARG A 17 -6.59 -12.83 -3.26
CA ARG A 17 -8.00 -12.55 -3.57
C ARG A 17 -8.15 -11.41 -4.57
N ARG A 18 -7.42 -10.31 -4.37
CA ARG A 18 -7.47 -9.13 -5.26
C ARG A 18 -6.88 -9.44 -6.64
N LEU A 19 -5.83 -10.26 -6.74
CA LEU A 19 -5.30 -10.75 -8.02
C LEU A 19 -6.37 -11.50 -8.81
N LEU A 20 -7.09 -12.44 -8.18
CA LEU A 20 -8.16 -13.18 -8.85
C LEU A 20 -9.27 -12.26 -9.36
N VAL A 21 -9.72 -11.30 -8.52
CA VAL A 21 -10.76 -10.33 -8.90
C VAL A 21 -10.35 -9.47 -10.10
N VAL A 22 -9.08 -9.11 -10.22
CA VAL A 22 -8.59 -8.28 -11.34
C VAL A 22 -8.33 -9.12 -12.59
N TRP A 23 -7.61 -10.22 -12.45
CA TRP A 23 -7.14 -10.99 -13.60
C TRP A 23 -8.19 -11.90 -14.23
N VAL A 24 -9.06 -12.54 -13.43
CA VAL A 24 -10.05 -13.47 -14.00
C VAL A 24 -11.02 -12.76 -14.93
N PRO A 25 -11.69 -11.65 -14.56
CA PRO A 25 -12.57 -10.95 -15.49
C PRO A 25 -11.80 -10.31 -16.66
N ALA A 26 -10.57 -9.79 -16.43
CA ALA A 26 -9.77 -9.21 -17.50
C ALA A 26 -9.42 -10.25 -18.58
N VAL A 27 -9.02 -11.46 -18.18
CA VAL A 27 -8.73 -12.56 -19.10
C VAL A 27 -9.99 -13.01 -19.82
N LEU A 28 -11.13 -13.13 -19.12
CA LEU A 28 -12.41 -13.50 -19.75
C LEU A 28 -12.84 -12.46 -20.79
N LEU A 29 -12.76 -11.18 -20.48
CA LEU A 29 -13.07 -10.10 -21.42
C LEU A 29 -12.13 -10.14 -22.65
N LEU A 30 -10.84 -10.38 -22.43
CA LEU A 30 -9.87 -10.51 -23.52
C LEU A 30 -10.20 -11.70 -24.42
N LEU A 31 -10.49 -12.87 -23.83
CA LEU A 31 -10.89 -14.06 -24.59
C LEU A 31 -12.19 -13.84 -25.36
N THR A 32 -13.15 -13.12 -24.77
CA THR A 32 -14.40 -12.73 -25.47
C THR A 32 -14.11 -11.81 -26.63
N ALA A 33 -13.21 -10.82 -26.48
CA ALA A 33 -12.80 -9.94 -27.56
C ALA A 33 -12.15 -10.71 -28.74
N ILE A 34 -11.23 -11.64 -28.40
CA ILE A 34 -10.59 -12.50 -29.42
C ILE A 34 -11.62 -13.41 -30.09
N GLY A 35 -12.48 -14.04 -29.32
CA GLY A 35 -13.54 -14.92 -29.84
C GLY A 35 -14.51 -14.17 -30.77
N SER A 36 -14.94 -12.96 -30.38
CA SER A 36 -15.80 -12.12 -31.21
C SER A 36 -15.10 -11.74 -32.53
N PHE A 37 -13.83 -11.33 -32.44
CA PHE A 37 -13.05 -10.99 -33.64
C PHE A 37 -12.97 -12.16 -34.62
N VAL A 38 -12.63 -13.36 -34.14
CA VAL A 38 -12.55 -14.57 -34.97
C VAL A 38 -13.90 -14.92 -35.57
N TRP A 39 -14.97 -14.89 -34.78
CA TRP A 39 -16.33 -15.16 -35.24
C TRP A 39 -16.75 -14.26 -36.38
N TYR A 40 -16.58 -12.93 -36.23
CA TYR A 40 -16.94 -11.98 -37.28
C TYR A 40 -16.09 -12.11 -38.55
N ARG A 41 -14.82 -12.45 -38.41
CA ARG A 41 -13.94 -12.71 -39.56
C ARG A 41 -14.36 -13.94 -40.36
N ILE A 42 -14.78 -15.01 -39.68
CA ILE A 42 -15.25 -16.23 -40.34
C ILE A 42 -16.59 -15.96 -41.09
N ASN A 43 -17.48 -15.17 -40.50
CA ASN A 43 -18.79 -14.90 -41.07
C ASN A 43 -18.79 -13.73 -42.08
N HIS A 44 -17.63 -13.15 -42.39
CA HIS A 44 -17.48 -12.00 -43.27
C HIS A 44 -18.36 -10.78 -42.89
N ASP A 45 -18.64 -10.62 -41.60
CA ASP A 45 -19.45 -9.51 -41.08
C ASP A 45 -18.58 -8.30 -40.81
N GLU A 46 -18.75 -7.24 -41.60
CA GLU A 46 -17.98 -6.01 -41.50
C GLU A 46 -18.32 -5.20 -40.22
N SER A 47 -19.48 -5.42 -39.59
CA SER A 47 -19.87 -4.71 -38.37
C SER A 47 -19.14 -5.22 -37.11
N GLY A 48 -18.54 -6.40 -37.19
CA GLY A 48 -17.89 -7.08 -36.07
C GLY A 48 -16.71 -6.32 -35.45
N TRP A 49 -16.05 -5.45 -36.20
CA TRP A 49 -14.96 -4.63 -35.66
C TRP A 49 -15.44 -3.64 -34.59
N ILE A 50 -16.68 -3.12 -34.69
CA ILE A 50 -17.27 -2.21 -33.72
C ILE A 50 -17.49 -2.95 -32.39
N VAL A 51 -18.11 -4.12 -32.46
CA VAL A 51 -18.37 -4.95 -31.26
C VAL A 51 -17.08 -5.38 -30.59
N THR A 52 -16.11 -5.86 -31.34
CA THR A 52 -14.79 -6.25 -30.83
C THR A 52 -14.07 -5.05 -30.22
N GLY A 53 -14.14 -3.88 -30.85
CA GLY A 53 -13.56 -2.65 -30.35
C GLY A 53 -14.18 -2.22 -29.00
N LEU A 54 -15.51 -2.25 -28.87
CA LEU A 54 -16.20 -1.93 -27.62
C LEU A 54 -15.80 -2.88 -26.48
N ILE A 55 -15.75 -4.20 -26.74
CA ILE A 55 -15.34 -5.18 -25.76
C ILE A 55 -13.88 -4.93 -25.33
N THR A 56 -13.00 -4.60 -26.26
CA THR A 56 -11.59 -4.31 -25.99
C THR A 56 -11.43 -3.05 -25.12
N ILE A 57 -12.18 -1.99 -25.42
CA ILE A 57 -12.19 -0.75 -24.62
C ILE A 57 -12.68 -1.04 -23.21
N LEU A 58 -13.75 -1.79 -23.04
CA LEU A 58 -14.28 -2.18 -21.74
C LEU A 58 -13.26 -3.02 -20.94
N ALA A 59 -12.60 -3.98 -21.60
CA ALA A 59 -11.55 -4.80 -20.99
C ALA A 59 -10.38 -3.92 -20.50
N GLY A 60 -9.93 -2.99 -21.32
CA GLY A 60 -8.85 -2.06 -21.00
C GLY A 60 -9.23 -1.14 -19.83
N ALA A 61 -10.41 -0.52 -19.87
CA ALA A 61 -10.91 0.34 -18.81
C ALA A 61 -11.07 -0.42 -17.49
N TYR A 62 -11.64 -1.63 -17.52
CA TYR A 62 -11.73 -2.51 -16.36
C TYR A 62 -10.35 -2.79 -15.76
N PHE A 63 -9.41 -3.24 -16.58
CA PHE A 63 -8.07 -3.59 -16.11
C PHE A 63 -7.35 -2.40 -15.49
N ILE A 64 -7.33 -1.25 -16.16
CA ILE A 64 -6.64 -0.04 -15.68
C ILE A 64 -7.24 0.40 -14.33
N PHE A 65 -8.57 0.46 -14.23
CA PHE A 65 -9.24 0.87 -13.01
C PHE A 65 -8.97 -0.09 -11.85
N PHE A 66 -9.27 -1.38 -12.02
CA PHE A 66 -9.14 -2.35 -10.93
C PHE A 66 -7.68 -2.64 -10.56
N TYR A 67 -6.76 -2.60 -11.51
CA TYR A 67 -5.34 -2.68 -11.21
C TYR A 67 -4.88 -1.47 -10.39
N GLY A 68 -5.21 -0.25 -10.82
CA GLY A 68 -4.76 0.98 -10.18
C GLY A 68 -5.35 1.17 -8.78
N VAL A 69 -6.67 1.06 -8.67
CA VAL A 69 -7.41 1.39 -7.43
C VAL A 69 -7.45 0.21 -6.46
N TYR A 70 -7.55 -1.01 -6.96
CA TYR A 70 -7.83 -2.16 -6.12
C TYR A 70 -6.61 -3.06 -5.85
N LEU A 71 -5.80 -3.34 -6.87
CA LEU A 71 -4.66 -4.26 -6.74
C LEU A 71 -3.39 -3.55 -6.27
N ARG A 72 -3.06 -2.41 -6.85
CA ARG A 72 -1.82 -1.67 -6.58
C ARG A 72 -1.62 -1.33 -5.09
N PRO A 73 -2.64 -0.86 -4.33
CA PRO A 73 -2.49 -0.61 -2.89
C PRO A 73 -2.13 -1.89 -2.11
N ALA A 74 -2.75 -3.04 -2.44
CA ALA A 74 -2.44 -4.29 -1.78
C ALA A 74 -1.01 -4.79 -2.05
N LEU A 75 -0.49 -4.54 -3.27
CA LEU A 75 0.91 -4.86 -3.60
C LEU A 75 1.89 -3.98 -2.82
N LYS A 76 1.59 -2.68 -2.71
CA LYS A 76 2.38 -1.72 -1.94
C LYS A 76 2.39 -2.07 -0.46
N TYR A 77 1.22 -2.36 0.12
CA TYR A 77 1.10 -2.71 1.53
C TYR A 77 1.84 -4.01 1.87
N LYS A 78 1.74 -5.04 1.02
CA LYS A 78 2.54 -6.26 1.20
C LYS A 78 4.04 -5.97 1.19
N ARG A 79 4.51 -5.14 0.26
CA ARG A 79 5.91 -4.73 0.18
C ARG A 79 6.37 -3.95 1.42
N HIS A 80 5.51 -3.07 1.92
CA HIS A 80 5.75 -2.37 3.18
C HIS A 80 5.96 -3.34 4.35
N LEU A 81 5.08 -4.33 4.51
CA LEU A 81 5.21 -5.34 5.57
C LEU A 81 6.52 -6.14 5.46
N ASP A 82 6.95 -6.49 4.24
CA ASP A 82 8.23 -7.16 4.03
C ASP A 82 9.39 -6.28 4.53
N TYR A 83 9.38 -4.97 4.25
CA TYR A 83 10.40 -4.05 4.73
C TYR A 83 10.35 -3.86 6.25
N MET A 84 9.15 -3.85 6.86
CA MET A 84 9.01 -3.70 8.31
C MET A 84 9.47 -4.95 9.07
N LEU A 85 9.29 -6.13 8.51
CA LEU A 85 9.68 -7.40 9.14
C LEU A 85 11.14 -7.75 8.88
N ASP A 86 11.56 -7.73 7.62
CA ASP A 86 12.86 -8.27 7.16
C ASP A 86 13.87 -7.18 6.76
N GLY A 87 13.44 -5.91 6.65
CA GLY A 87 14.30 -4.80 6.23
C GLY A 87 15.31 -4.36 7.28
N ARG A 88 16.35 -3.63 6.82
CA ARG A 88 17.32 -2.99 7.72
C ARG A 88 16.64 -1.93 8.55
N LYS A 89 16.81 -1.99 9.86
CA LYS A 89 16.26 -1.03 10.81
C LYS A 89 17.33 -0.12 11.36
N ARG A 90 16.98 1.15 11.49
CA ARG A 90 17.78 2.14 12.23
C ARG A 90 17.09 2.39 13.56
N VAL A 91 17.87 2.47 14.60
CA VAL A 91 17.40 2.81 15.95
C VAL A 91 17.58 4.31 16.14
N THR A 92 16.54 4.98 16.59
CA THR A 92 16.56 6.40 16.94
C THR A 92 15.90 6.55 18.31
N GLU A 93 16.54 7.27 19.21
CA GLU A 93 16.00 7.63 20.52
C GLU A 93 15.71 9.12 20.55
N GLY A 94 14.62 9.50 21.18
CA GLY A 94 14.25 10.90 21.30
C GLY A 94 12.98 11.11 22.11
N ILE A 95 12.53 12.34 22.15
CA ILE A 95 11.30 12.76 22.83
C ILE A 95 10.19 12.90 21.77
N LEU A 96 9.08 12.21 21.99
CA LEU A 96 7.89 12.33 21.15
C LEU A 96 7.31 13.74 21.30
N LYS A 97 7.25 14.50 20.21
CA LYS A 97 6.65 15.85 20.20
C LYS A 97 5.20 15.82 19.79
N GLU A 98 4.92 15.21 18.67
CA GLU A 98 3.60 15.27 18.08
C GLU A 98 3.32 14.03 17.23
N VAL A 99 2.06 13.61 17.20
CA VAL A 99 1.52 12.64 16.26
C VAL A 99 0.36 13.30 15.53
N SER A 100 0.38 13.33 14.20
CA SER A 100 -0.70 13.96 13.43
C SER A 100 -2.02 13.19 13.61
N GLU A 101 -3.13 13.93 13.66
CA GLU A 101 -4.48 13.35 13.69
C GLU A 101 -4.94 12.89 12.30
N ALA A 102 -4.39 13.50 11.25
CA ALA A 102 -4.74 13.18 9.86
C ALA A 102 -3.74 12.20 9.24
N ALA A 103 -4.25 11.17 8.61
CA ALA A 103 -3.44 10.26 7.82
C ALA A 103 -3.02 10.93 6.49
N LEU A 104 -1.78 10.72 6.11
CA LEU A 104 -1.16 11.19 4.87
C LEU A 104 -0.76 9.97 4.02
N ASP A 105 -0.90 10.09 2.71
CA ASP A 105 -0.34 9.06 1.79
C ASP A 105 1.18 9.17 1.77
N HIS A 106 1.85 8.14 2.24
CA HIS A 106 3.30 7.96 2.10
C HIS A 106 3.58 6.71 1.29
N ASP A 107 4.04 6.88 0.05
CA ASP A 107 4.28 5.78 -0.90
C ASP A 107 3.05 4.88 -1.20
N GLY A 108 1.84 5.43 -1.08
CA GLY A 108 0.57 4.72 -1.29
C GLY A 108 0.15 3.87 -0.11
N ILE A 109 0.60 4.25 1.09
CA ILE A 109 0.19 3.71 2.38
C ILE A 109 -0.25 4.89 3.23
N ASP A 110 -1.41 4.78 3.84
CA ASP A 110 -1.91 5.78 4.77
C ASP A 110 -1.09 5.73 6.06
N CYS A 111 -0.44 6.83 6.40
CA CYS A 111 0.44 6.94 7.56
C CYS A 111 0.13 8.20 8.37
N TYR A 112 0.29 8.12 9.69
CA TYR A 112 0.36 9.29 10.55
C TYR A 112 1.79 9.81 10.59
N SER A 113 1.95 11.13 10.57
CA SER A 113 3.26 11.74 10.82
C SER A 113 3.54 11.77 12.32
N VAL A 114 4.77 11.41 12.67
CA VAL A 114 5.26 11.36 14.06
C VAL A 114 6.52 12.20 14.15
N MET A 115 6.48 13.25 14.94
CA MET A 115 7.63 14.13 15.17
C MET A 115 8.36 13.73 16.44
N ILE A 116 9.66 13.47 16.31
CA ILE A 116 10.53 13.05 17.41
C ILE A 116 11.73 14.00 17.46
N ASN A 117 11.97 14.63 18.60
CA ASN A 117 13.19 15.39 18.85
C ASN A 117 14.29 14.46 19.33
N ILE A 118 15.41 14.46 18.62
CA ILE A 118 16.55 13.58 18.92
C ILE A 118 17.68 14.31 19.67
N GLY A 119 17.53 15.61 19.89
CA GLY A 119 18.49 16.45 20.59
C GLY A 119 18.32 16.41 22.12
N GLU A 120 19.32 16.98 22.79
CA GLU A 120 19.32 17.08 24.26
C GLU A 120 18.53 18.32 24.76
N LYS A 121 18.36 19.34 23.93
CA LYS A 121 17.86 20.69 24.31
C LYS A 121 16.52 21.07 23.71
N ASP A 122 15.75 20.13 23.21
CA ASP A 122 14.47 20.43 22.53
C ASP A 122 14.59 21.50 21.40
N ASP A 123 15.71 21.44 20.67
CA ASP A 123 15.97 22.32 19.55
C ASP A 123 15.14 21.83 18.34
N PRO A 124 14.38 22.72 17.67
CA PRO A 124 13.64 22.37 16.45
C PRO A 124 14.53 21.83 15.30
N GLU A 125 15.82 22.18 15.28
CA GLU A 125 16.76 21.64 14.29
C GLU A 125 17.02 20.13 14.46
N ASP A 126 16.76 19.59 15.66
CA ASP A 126 16.88 18.19 16.00
C ASP A 126 15.58 17.40 15.81
N ASP A 127 14.52 18.04 15.34
CA ASP A 127 13.26 17.38 15.05
C ASP A 127 13.38 16.48 13.83
N ARG A 128 12.91 15.25 13.95
CA ARG A 128 12.90 14.25 12.87
C ARG A 128 11.49 13.74 12.65
N LEU A 129 11.10 13.75 11.39
CA LEU A 129 9.80 13.27 10.95
C LEU A 129 9.88 11.77 10.64
N PHE A 130 8.99 11.01 11.26
CA PHE A 130 8.75 9.59 11.03
C PHE A 130 7.31 9.37 10.59
N TYR A 131 7.03 8.18 10.07
CA TYR A 131 5.71 7.78 9.59
C TYR A 131 5.28 6.49 10.26
N LEU A 132 4.07 6.48 10.79
CA LEU A 132 3.43 5.30 11.39
C LEU A 132 2.27 4.86 10.50
N ASP A 133 2.24 3.60 10.14
CA ASP A 133 1.12 2.97 9.41
C ASP A 133 -0.21 3.26 10.13
N ALA A 134 -1.20 3.80 9.41
CA ALA A 134 -2.50 4.15 9.95
C ALA A 134 -3.29 2.97 10.54
N TYR A 135 -2.93 1.72 10.17
CA TYR A 135 -3.49 0.51 10.78
C TYR A 135 -2.87 0.16 12.13
N LYS A 136 -1.87 0.91 12.59
CA LYS A 136 -1.21 0.73 13.89
C LYS A 136 -1.50 1.91 14.79
N SER A 137 -1.53 1.67 16.10
CA SER A 137 -1.86 2.70 17.08
C SER A 137 -0.64 3.06 17.93
N MET A 138 -0.55 4.34 18.27
CA MET A 138 0.37 4.90 19.27
C MET A 138 -0.35 5.42 20.51
N SER A 139 -1.57 5.02 20.77
CA SER A 139 -2.40 5.55 21.88
C SER A 139 -1.79 5.37 23.28
N GLU A 140 -0.78 4.51 23.42
CA GLU A 140 -0.05 4.29 24.68
C GLU A 140 1.05 5.34 24.92
N TYR A 141 1.38 6.16 23.91
CA TYR A 141 2.47 7.15 23.96
C TYR A 141 1.89 8.55 23.91
N GLN A 142 2.46 9.46 24.72
CA GLN A 142 2.04 10.86 24.80
C GLN A 142 3.21 11.78 24.45
N ALA A 143 2.88 13.01 24.02
CA ALA A 143 3.87 14.04 23.82
C ALA A 143 4.68 14.26 25.12
N GLY A 144 5.99 14.30 24.99
CA GLY A 144 6.94 14.35 26.12
C GLY A 144 7.51 12.99 26.53
N ASP A 145 6.97 11.87 26.07
CA ASP A 145 7.53 10.54 26.34
C ASP A 145 8.88 10.38 25.65
N ARG A 146 9.86 9.82 26.39
CA ARG A 146 11.11 9.40 25.79
C ARG A 146 10.93 8.02 25.19
N ILE A 147 11.13 7.93 23.89
CA ILE A 147 10.87 6.73 23.10
C ILE A 147 12.10 6.32 22.30
N ARG A 148 12.21 5.03 22.08
CA ARG A 148 13.14 4.41 21.15
C ARG A 148 12.34 3.83 19.99
N VAL A 149 12.66 4.29 18.79
CA VAL A 149 11.99 3.90 17.55
C VAL A 149 12.96 3.10 16.68
N GLU A 150 12.53 1.95 16.22
CA GLU A 150 13.19 1.26 15.12
C GLU A 150 12.46 1.60 13.83
N SER A 151 13.15 2.13 12.85
CA SER A 151 12.56 2.56 11.58
C SER A 151 13.33 2.02 10.37
N ASN A 152 12.59 1.81 9.28
CA ASN A 152 13.12 1.59 7.96
C ASN A 152 12.69 2.78 7.09
N ASP A 153 13.67 3.55 6.58
CA ASP A 153 13.42 4.74 5.76
C ASP A 153 12.33 5.69 6.33
N ARG A 154 12.44 6.03 7.63
CA ARG A 154 11.50 6.84 8.41
C ARG A 154 10.15 6.16 8.72
N LEU A 155 9.85 4.99 8.19
CA LEU A 155 8.68 4.21 8.56
C LEU A 155 8.96 3.44 9.85
N ILE A 156 8.08 3.57 10.83
CA ILE A 156 8.25 3.02 12.17
C ILE A 156 7.91 1.52 12.16
N ALA A 157 8.87 0.68 12.54
CA ALA A 157 8.69 -0.76 12.66
C ALA A 157 8.40 -1.20 14.10
N SER A 158 9.02 -0.55 15.09
CA SER A 158 8.75 -0.78 16.51
C SER A 158 8.95 0.49 17.33
N ILE A 159 8.25 0.57 18.44
CA ILE A 159 8.37 1.66 19.43
C ILE A 159 8.48 1.02 20.79
N THR A 160 9.36 1.56 21.61
CA THR A 160 9.51 1.18 23.01
C THR A 160 9.75 2.43 23.85
N ARG A 161 9.23 2.44 25.08
CA ARG A 161 9.52 3.51 26.05
C ARG A 161 10.90 3.27 26.66
N VAL A 162 11.70 4.31 26.83
CA VAL A 162 13.06 4.28 27.40
C VAL A 162 13.04 4.79 28.83
#